data_6331bad84263b4375b7e53ab469e8d01
#
_entry.id   6331bad84263b4375b7e53ab469e8d01
#
_cell.length_a   1.000
_cell.length_b   1.000
_cell.length_c   1.000
_cell.angle_alpha   90.00
_cell.angle_beta   90.00
_cell.angle_gamma   90.00
#
_symmetry.space_group_name_H-M   'P 1'
#
loop_
_entity.id
_entity.type
_entity.pdbx_description
1 polymer ?
#
loop_
_entity_poly.entity_id
_entity_poly.type
_entity_poly.pdbx_seq_one_letter_code
_entity_poly.pdbx_strand_id
1 'polypeptide(L)'
;MANNKANTLNNRYNHQIEQLKYKMRYQTQYVDVIKEKLDQKRIKELKKMGQSHQKELYALELETLSDLSYLEIFEAPLIKKLDEKLVWQQRAIAQSLKRGLSKNPSAKEELLAKAQLQKDLALKKNNEKKELVHQKFSARSKTEIQLRGSLIAYEAEKARLNKLHEEKNQALLLENEKIIAEQKSKTDISNKQLKEKIESIVKQKSTLNITDAQHEMNDDVILSLRDLTMKFGGLVAVDHLSFDVKAGEVFGLIGPNGAGKTTVFNCITQFYKATSGTVIYKDRNLDNVLLNDFKVHNVIKEGIVRTFQNVELIWELSILDNLLVGAHTLYHTNFFSHLVHTRRYKREEEILRARAIKILTDLDLILYKDWYPLGLPYGILKLVELARTLMTNPRLIILDEPAAGLNDIETEKLVHTIRKIQKDYKCTIFLVEHDMGLVMEICDTICAISFGKKLAIGTPKEIQSNKLVQEAYLGGE
;
A
#
# COMPACT_ATOMS: atom_id res chain seq x y z
N MET A 1 50.35 1.41 3.07
CA MET A 1 49.90 2.77 3.41
C MET A 1 49.27 3.51 2.23
N ALA A 2 49.79 3.42 0.99
CA ALA A 2 49.23 4.10 -0.17
C ALA A 2 47.80 3.61 -0.54
N ASN A 3 47.54 2.30 -0.54
CA ASN A 3 46.22 1.72 -0.82
C ASN A 3 45.13 2.15 0.19
N ASN A 4 45.48 2.33 1.45
CA ASN A 4 44.55 2.77 2.47
C ASN A 4 44.14 4.26 2.30
N LYS A 5 45.04 5.12 1.79
CA LYS A 5 44.75 6.53 1.51
C LYS A 5 43.88 6.65 0.25
N ALA A 6 44.12 5.82 -0.79
CA ALA A 6 43.32 5.80 -2.02
C ALA A 6 41.90 5.34 -1.72
N ASN A 7 41.70 4.27 -0.93
CA ASN A 7 40.38 3.81 -0.51
C ASN A 7 39.62 4.81 0.33
N THR A 8 40.32 5.55 1.25
CA THR A 8 39.68 6.59 2.05
C THR A 8 39.22 7.76 1.18
N LEU A 9 40.03 8.14 0.18
CA LEU A 9 39.70 9.22 -0.75
C LEU A 9 38.53 8.83 -1.68
N ASN A 10 38.54 7.59 -2.19
CA ASN A 10 37.45 7.03 -2.99
C ASN A 10 36.13 7.05 -2.22
N ASN A 11 36.13 6.55 -0.97
CA ASN A 11 34.95 6.57 -0.11
C ASN A 11 34.44 8.00 0.14
N ARG A 12 35.33 9.01 0.24
CA ARG A 12 34.96 10.41 0.39
C ARG A 12 34.26 10.96 -0.85
N TYR A 13 34.79 10.70 -2.05
CA TYR A 13 34.16 11.13 -3.31
C TYR A 13 32.81 10.44 -3.52
N ASN A 14 32.73 9.13 -3.32
CA ASN A 14 31.49 8.38 -3.42
C ASN A 14 30.43 8.93 -2.45
N HIS A 15 30.80 9.21 -1.21
CA HIS A 15 29.88 9.82 -0.23
C HIS A 15 29.38 11.21 -0.67
N GLN A 16 30.25 12.05 -1.27
CA GLN A 16 29.84 13.36 -1.79
C GLN A 16 28.87 13.23 -2.96
N ILE A 17 29.15 12.33 -3.90
CA ILE A 17 28.27 12.04 -5.04
C ILE A 17 26.90 11.57 -4.53
N GLU A 18 26.86 10.66 -3.55
CA GLU A 18 25.64 10.16 -2.97
C GLU A 18 24.80 11.25 -2.28
N GLN A 19 25.43 12.15 -1.55
CA GLN A 19 24.72 13.29 -0.94
C GLN A 19 24.08 14.19 -2.00
N LEU A 20 24.74 14.43 -3.13
CA LEU A 20 24.21 15.25 -4.22
C LEU A 20 23.06 14.53 -4.96
N LYS A 21 23.22 13.25 -5.28
CA LYS A 21 22.16 12.40 -5.89
C LYS A 21 20.94 12.30 -4.99
N TYR A 22 21.15 12.16 -3.69
CA TYR A 22 20.06 12.20 -2.71
C TYR A 22 19.30 13.53 -2.75
N LYS A 23 20.03 14.67 -2.76
CA LYS A 23 19.41 15.99 -2.82
C LYS A 23 18.53 16.16 -4.06
N MET A 24 18.96 15.62 -5.22
CA MET A 24 18.17 15.61 -6.44
C MET A 24 16.87 14.80 -6.27
N ARG A 25 16.97 13.57 -5.73
CA ARG A 25 15.79 12.71 -5.49
C ARG A 25 14.80 13.38 -4.53
N TYR A 26 15.30 13.96 -3.45
CA TYR A 26 14.48 14.69 -2.48
C TYR A 26 13.70 15.85 -3.12
N GLN A 27 14.35 16.64 -3.95
CA GLN A 27 13.70 17.75 -4.64
C GLN A 27 12.59 17.27 -5.59
N THR A 28 12.81 16.18 -6.31
CA THR A 28 11.81 15.60 -7.21
C THR A 28 10.61 15.05 -6.42
N GLN A 29 10.85 14.30 -5.35
CA GLN A 29 9.78 13.79 -4.47
C GLN A 29 8.96 14.92 -3.82
N TYR A 30 9.59 16.05 -3.53
CA TYR A 30 8.88 17.20 -2.97
C TYR A 30 7.84 17.80 -3.92
N VAL A 31 8.07 17.76 -5.22
CA VAL A 31 7.08 18.17 -6.24
C VAL A 31 5.82 17.29 -6.16
N ASP A 32 6.00 15.98 -6.02
CA ASP A 32 4.88 15.03 -5.89
C ASP A 32 4.05 15.31 -4.62
N VAL A 33 4.71 15.63 -3.52
CA VAL A 33 4.02 16.01 -2.27
C VAL A 33 3.25 17.32 -2.41
N ILE A 34 3.80 18.31 -3.13
CA ILE A 34 3.08 19.55 -3.41
C ILE A 34 1.81 19.24 -4.21
N LYS A 35 1.93 18.41 -5.25
CA LYS A 35 0.79 17.98 -6.07
C LYS A 35 -0.31 17.38 -5.20
N GLU A 36 0.04 16.42 -4.35
CA GLU A 36 -0.91 15.75 -3.46
C GLU A 36 -1.59 16.72 -2.48
N LYS A 37 -0.82 17.64 -1.87
CA LYS A 37 -1.38 18.67 -0.98
C LYS A 37 -2.36 19.61 -1.70
N LEU A 38 -2.03 20.00 -2.92
CA LEU A 38 -2.92 20.85 -3.73
C LEU A 38 -4.20 20.11 -4.10
N ASP A 39 -4.12 18.83 -4.45
CA ASP A 39 -5.29 18.00 -4.72
C ASP A 39 -6.16 17.82 -3.47
N GLN A 40 -5.58 17.56 -2.31
CA GLN A 40 -6.33 17.51 -1.05
C GLN A 40 -7.00 18.83 -0.71
N LYS A 41 -6.30 19.96 -0.90
CA LYS A 41 -6.87 21.31 -0.71
C LYS A 41 -8.06 21.53 -1.64
N ARG A 42 -7.92 21.20 -2.93
CA ARG A 42 -8.99 21.28 -3.94
C ARG A 42 -10.21 20.44 -3.53
N ILE A 43 -10.00 19.18 -3.16
CA ILE A 43 -11.08 18.29 -2.69
C ILE A 43 -11.79 18.88 -1.48
N LYS A 44 -11.05 19.44 -0.51
CA LYS A 44 -11.63 20.07 0.68
C LYS A 44 -12.46 21.30 0.34
N GLU A 45 -11.99 22.13 -0.59
CA GLU A 45 -12.73 23.32 -1.04
C GLU A 45 -14.00 22.93 -1.81
N LEU A 46 -13.92 21.95 -2.71
CA LEU A 46 -15.06 21.43 -3.45
C LEU A 46 -16.10 20.77 -2.51
N LYS A 47 -15.65 20.06 -1.49
CA LYS A 47 -16.54 19.47 -0.47
C LYS A 47 -17.28 20.55 0.31
N LYS A 48 -16.60 21.64 0.72
CA LYS A 48 -17.24 22.78 1.37
C LYS A 48 -18.28 23.45 0.47
N MET A 49 -17.93 23.64 -0.81
CA MET A 49 -18.84 24.23 -1.80
C MET A 49 -20.04 23.33 -2.05
N GLY A 50 -19.83 22.02 -2.20
CA GLY A 50 -20.91 21.04 -2.32
C GLY A 50 -21.85 21.04 -1.13
N GLN A 51 -21.33 21.18 0.10
CA GLN A 51 -22.17 21.33 1.30
C GLN A 51 -22.96 22.64 1.31
N SER A 52 -22.38 23.75 0.79
CA SER A 52 -23.09 25.03 0.62
C SER A 52 -24.20 24.90 -0.42
N HIS A 53 -23.88 24.36 -1.60
CA HIS A 53 -24.85 24.10 -2.66
C HIS A 53 -25.99 23.19 -2.22
N GLN A 54 -25.68 22.15 -1.45
CA GLN A 54 -26.70 21.26 -0.89
C GLN A 54 -27.65 21.98 0.07
N LYS A 55 -27.14 22.94 0.86
CA LYS A 55 -27.97 23.78 1.73
C LYS A 55 -28.82 24.74 0.93
N GLU A 56 -28.25 25.34 -0.10
CA GLU A 56 -28.97 26.28 -1.02
C GLU A 56 -30.07 25.55 -1.78
N LEU A 57 -29.77 24.35 -2.32
CA LEU A 57 -30.75 23.49 -2.98
C LEU A 57 -31.85 23.05 -2.01
N TYR A 58 -31.48 22.68 -0.77
CA TYR A 58 -32.46 22.29 0.25
C TYR A 58 -33.36 23.47 0.65
N ALA A 59 -32.80 24.69 0.77
CA ALA A 59 -33.59 25.88 1.04
C ALA A 59 -34.55 26.19 -0.13
N LEU A 60 -34.07 26.08 -1.37
CA LEU A 60 -34.89 26.25 -2.58
C LEU A 60 -35.96 25.14 -2.70
N GLU A 61 -35.60 23.91 -2.34
CA GLU A 61 -36.54 22.80 -2.25
C GLU A 61 -37.65 23.06 -1.25
N LEU A 62 -37.30 23.55 -0.04
CA LEU A 62 -38.27 23.96 0.98
C LEU A 62 -39.15 25.14 0.51
N GLU A 63 -38.62 26.12 -0.21
CA GLU A 63 -39.33 27.26 -0.77
C GLU A 63 -40.27 26.84 -1.90
N THR A 64 -39.77 26.00 -2.83
CA THR A 64 -40.58 25.34 -3.87
C THR A 64 -41.65 24.43 -3.31
N LEU A 65 -41.39 23.79 -2.18
CA LEU A 65 -42.32 22.89 -1.51
C LEU A 65 -43.48 23.64 -0.85
N SER A 66 -43.29 24.92 -0.52
CA SER A 66 -44.44 25.78 -0.16
C SER A 66 -45.39 25.95 -1.35
N ASP A 67 -44.89 25.78 -2.56
CA ASP A 67 -45.58 26.03 -3.82
C ASP A 67 -45.96 24.73 -4.57
N LEU A 68 -45.36 23.62 -4.28
CA LEU A 68 -45.64 22.31 -4.86
C LEU A 68 -46.77 21.57 -4.13
N SER A 69 -47.48 20.70 -4.84
CA SER A 69 -48.31 19.68 -4.21
C SER A 69 -47.38 18.69 -3.47
N TYR A 70 -47.51 18.64 -2.17
CA TYR A 70 -46.77 17.74 -1.31
C TYR A 70 -47.01 16.25 -1.61
N LEU A 71 -48.01 15.94 -2.46
CA LEU A 71 -48.43 14.57 -2.79
C LEU A 71 -47.33 13.74 -3.45
N GLU A 72 -46.70 14.23 -4.49
CA GLU A 72 -45.75 13.41 -5.27
C GLU A 72 -44.34 13.37 -4.66
N ILE A 73 -43.91 14.41 -3.97
CA ILE A 73 -42.52 14.52 -3.49
C ILE A 73 -42.35 14.04 -2.03
N PHE A 74 -43.38 14.21 -1.20
CA PHE A 74 -43.29 13.83 0.21
C PHE A 74 -44.24 12.72 0.62
N GLU A 75 -45.38 12.60 0.01
CA GLU A 75 -46.36 11.58 0.36
C GLU A 75 -45.82 10.19 0.01
N ALA A 76 -45.34 9.99 -1.23
CA ALA A 76 -44.83 8.70 -1.70
C ALA A 76 -43.65 8.18 -0.88
N PRO A 77 -42.60 8.96 -0.53
CA PRO A 77 -41.54 8.51 0.36
C PRO A 77 -42.00 8.19 1.79
N LEU A 78 -42.96 8.97 2.32
CA LEU A 78 -43.53 8.70 3.64
C LEU A 78 -44.38 7.43 3.68
N ILE A 79 -45.18 7.21 2.64
CA ILE A 79 -45.97 5.98 2.46
C ILE A 79 -45.00 4.79 2.34
N LYS A 80 -43.97 4.88 1.48
CA LYS A 80 -42.94 3.85 1.33
C LYS A 80 -42.27 3.52 2.67
N LYS A 81 -41.91 4.52 3.47
CA LYS A 81 -41.32 4.34 4.79
C LYS A 81 -42.27 3.66 5.79
N LEU A 82 -43.57 3.93 5.69
CA LEU A 82 -44.59 3.25 6.46
C LEU A 82 -44.72 1.79 6.05
N ASP A 83 -44.62 1.48 4.76
CA ASP A 83 -44.66 0.11 4.25
C ASP A 83 -43.43 -0.70 4.65
N GLU A 84 -42.25 -0.11 4.55
CA GLU A 84 -40.98 -0.73 5.03
C GLU A 84 -41.07 -1.06 6.53
N LYS A 85 -41.64 -0.15 7.32
CA LYS A 85 -41.87 -0.38 8.75
C LYS A 85 -42.88 -1.50 9.01
N LEU A 86 -43.92 -1.59 8.23
CA LEU A 86 -44.91 -2.67 8.31
C LEU A 86 -44.27 -4.03 8.00
N VAL A 87 -43.48 -4.12 6.94
CA VAL A 87 -42.73 -5.34 6.60
C VAL A 87 -41.79 -5.76 7.73
N TRP A 88 -41.12 -4.81 8.36
CA TRP A 88 -40.26 -5.10 9.51
C TRP A 88 -41.06 -5.63 10.71
N GLN A 89 -42.21 -5.02 11.02
CA GLN A 89 -43.11 -5.48 12.10
C GLN A 89 -43.66 -6.89 11.79
N GLN A 90 -44.06 -7.19 10.58
CA GLN A 90 -44.52 -8.53 10.16
C GLN A 90 -43.42 -9.57 10.31
N ARG A 91 -42.17 -9.25 9.97
CA ARG A 91 -41.00 -10.14 10.19
C ARG A 91 -40.76 -10.40 11.67
N ALA A 92 -40.84 -9.37 12.51
CA ALA A 92 -40.70 -9.53 13.95
C ALA A 92 -41.78 -10.40 14.58
N ILE A 93 -43.04 -10.26 14.13
CA ILE A 93 -44.18 -11.12 14.54
C ILE A 93 -43.91 -12.57 14.10
N ALA A 94 -43.44 -12.79 12.87
CA ALA A 94 -43.11 -14.12 12.38
C ALA A 94 -41.99 -14.81 13.15
N GLN A 95 -40.95 -14.04 13.54
CA GLN A 95 -39.88 -14.55 14.38
C GLN A 95 -40.36 -14.89 15.80
N SER A 96 -41.22 -14.06 16.37
CA SER A 96 -41.83 -14.30 17.70
C SER A 96 -42.66 -15.55 17.69
N LEU A 97 -43.46 -15.76 16.61
CA LEU A 97 -44.26 -16.98 16.40
C LEU A 97 -43.33 -18.20 16.32
N LYS A 98 -42.28 -18.16 15.54
CA LYS A 98 -41.32 -19.28 15.40
C LYS A 98 -40.68 -19.64 16.75
N ARG A 99 -40.32 -18.64 17.60
CA ARG A 99 -39.81 -18.85 18.96
C ARG A 99 -40.85 -19.42 19.88
N GLY A 100 -42.10 -18.95 19.77
CA GLY A 100 -43.23 -19.48 20.57
C GLY A 100 -43.53 -20.93 20.27
N LEU A 101 -43.57 -21.30 18.99
CA LEU A 101 -43.78 -22.68 18.52
C LEU A 101 -42.67 -23.64 18.96
N SER A 102 -41.42 -23.17 18.97
CA SER A 102 -40.31 -24.00 19.47
C SER A 102 -40.34 -24.24 20.99
N LYS A 103 -40.96 -23.32 21.76
CA LYS A 103 -41.05 -23.42 23.23
C LYS A 103 -42.31 -24.21 23.66
N ASN A 104 -43.38 -24.07 22.97
CA ASN A 104 -44.66 -24.74 23.29
C ASN A 104 -45.38 -25.24 22.02
N PRO A 105 -45.01 -26.40 21.46
CA PRO A 105 -45.61 -26.94 20.23
C PRO A 105 -47.12 -27.26 20.37
N SER A 106 -47.58 -27.56 21.57
CA SER A 106 -48.99 -27.93 21.80
C SER A 106 -49.99 -26.73 21.74
N ALA A 107 -49.47 -25.50 21.86
CA ALA A 107 -50.25 -24.26 21.71
C ALA A 107 -50.25 -23.69 20.28
N LYS A 108 -50.03 -24.52 19.24
CA LYS A 108 -49.84 -24.07 17.87
C LYS A 108 -50.97 -23.22 17.32
N GLU A 109 -52.24 -23.66 17.51
CA GLU A 109 -53.40 -22.93 17.00
C GLU A 109 -53.59 -21.57 17.65
N GLU A 110 -53.40 -21.49 18.99
CA GLU A 110 -53.51 -20.26 19.72
C GLU A 110 -52.43 -19.25 19.37
N LEU A 111 -51.15 -19.72 19.22
CA LEU A 111 -50.05 -18.91 18.81
C LEU A 111 -50.18 -18.38 17.36
N LEU A 112 -50.75 -19.19 16.45
CA LEU A 112 -51.05 -18.77 15.07
C LEU A 112 -52.16 -17.73 15.02
N ALA A 113 -53.25 -17.93 15.79
CA ALA A 113 -54.36 -16.96 15.88
C ALA A 113 -53.87 -15.61 16.47
N LYS A 114 -53.06 -15.65 17.51
CA LYS A 114 -52.46 -14.46 18.14
C LYS A 114 -51.53 -13.73 17.15
N ALA A 115 -50.69 -14.43 16.43
CA ALA A 115 -49.78 -13.85 15.42
C ALA A 115 -50.54 -13.23 14.25
N GLN A 116 -51.64 -13.88 13.80
CA GLN A 116 -52.52 -13.36 12.76
C GLN A 116 -53.21 -12.07 13.22
N LEU A 117 -53.79 -12.05 14.41
CA LEU A 117 -54.41 -10.85 15.00
C LEU A 117 -53.40 -9.69 15.10
N GLN A 118 -52.16 -9.97 15.51
CA GLN A 118 -51.11 -8.95 15.58
C GLN A 118 -50.75 -8.38 14.21
N LYS A 119 -50.72 -9.24 13.15
CA LYS A 119 -50.50 -8.80 11.78
C LYS A 119 -51.62 -7.92 11.24
N ASP A 120 -52.86 -8.32 11.51
CA ASP A 120 -54.03 -7.57 11.06
C ASP A 120 -54.14 -6.20 11.79
N LEU A 121 -53.82 -6.15 13.07
CA LEU A 121 -53.69 -4.91 13.84
C LEU A 121 -52.58 -4.01 13.34
N ALA A 122 -51.43 -4.58 12.98
CA ALA A 122 -50.32 -3.83 12.42
C ALA A 122 -50.66 -3.26 11.03
N LEU A 123 -51.33 -4.03 10.21
CA LEU A 123 -51.83 -3.60 8.88
C LEU A 123 -52.87 -2.47 9.06
N LYS A 124 -53.87 -2.65 9.92
CA LYS A 124 -54.89 -1.63 10.18
C LYS A 124 -54.27 -0.31 10.61
N LYS A 125 -53.33 -0.33 11.61
CA LYS A 125 -52.61 0.85 12.09
C LYS A 125 -51.76 1.48 11.00
N ASN A 126 -51.18 0.69 10.10
CA ASN A 126 -50.39 1.21 8.95
C ASN A 126 -51.32 1.95 7.96
N ASN A 127 -52.47 1.35 7.62
CA ASN A 127 -53.44 1.96 6.73
C ASN A 127 -54.03 3.27 7.32
N GLU A 128 -54.42 3.27 8.59
CA GLU A 128 -54.86 4.50 9.28
C GLU A 128 -53.82 5.63 9.22
N LYS A 129 -52.51 5.29 9.36
CA LYS A 129 -51.44 6.26 9.23
C LYS A 129 -51.26 6.74 7.80
N LYS A 130 -51.42 5.85 6.80
CA LYS A 130 -51.40 6.22 5.37
C LYS A 130 -52.54 7.19 5.02
N GLU A 131 -53.74 6.88 5.49
CA GLU A 131 -54.88 7.80 5.32
C GLU A 131 -54.65 9.17 5.93
N LEU A 132 -54.06 9.21 7.14
CA LEU A 132 -53.72 10.46 7.83
C LEU A 132 -52.66 11.26 7.05
N VAL A 133 -51.67 10.57 6.46
CA VAL A 133 -50.70 11.18 5.56
C VAL A 133 -51.40 11.75 4.32
N HIS A 134 -52.26 10.94 3.68
CA HIS A 134 -53.03 11.36 2.51
C HIS A 134 -53.92 12.57 2.77
N GLN A 135 -54.69 12.60 3.85
CA GLN A 135 -55.49 13.75 4.26
C GLN A 135 -54.68 15.00 4.56
N LYS A 136 -53.51 14.83 5.18
CA LYS A 136 -52.62 15.97 5.49
C LYS A 136 -52.02 16.62 4.25
N PHE A 137 -51.72 15.84 3.23
CA PHE A 137 -51.13 16.34 1.98
C PHE A 137 -52.15 16.76 0.95
N SER A 138 -53.32 16.10 0.82
CA SER A 138 -54.40 16.50 -0.09
C SER A 138 -54.96 17.88 0.18
N ALA A 139 -55.00 18.32 1.45
CA ALA A 139 -55.44 19.69 1.82
C ALA A 139 -54.50 20.81 1.38
N ARG A 140 -53.27 20.47 0.87
CA ARG A 140 -52.26 21.45 0.45
C ARG A 140 -51.93 21.40 -1.04
N SER A 141 -52.77 20.78 -1.88
CA SER A 141 -52.52 20.71 -3.32
C SER A 141 -52.73 22.05 -3.99
N LYS A 142 -51.71 22.54 -4.70
CA LYS A 142 -51.77 23.71 -5.57
C LYS A 142 -52.09 23.32 -7.00
N THR A 143 -52.46 24.28 -7.83
CA THR A 143 -52.77 24.05 -9.22
C THR A 143 -51.59 23.47 -10.03
N GLU A 144 -51.83 22.61 -10.96
CA GLU A 144 -50.81 21.91 -11.77
C GLU A 144 -49.84 22.87 -12.51
N ILE A 145 -50.32 24.05 -12.87
CA ILE A 145 -49.54 25.09 -13.54
C ILE A 145 -48.46 25.69 -12.62
N GLN A 146 -48.77 25.95 -11.36
CA GLN A 146 -47.81 26.47 -10.37
C GLN A 146 -46.76 25.41 -10.03
N LEU A 147 -47.16 24.14 -9.95
CA LEU A 147 -46.30 22.98 -9.76
C LEU A 147 -45.21 22.86 -10.83
N ARG A 148 -45.61 22.95 -12.11
CA ARG A 148 -44.67 22.86 -13.23
C ARG A 148 -43.67 24.04 -13.25
N GLY A 149 -44.13 25.24 -12.97
CA GLY A 149 -43.28 26.45 -12.93
C GLY A 149 -42.22 26.37 -11.83
N SER A 150 -42.58 25.91 -10.63
CA SER A 150 -41.64 25.75 -9.51
C SER A 150 -40.65 24.63 -9.74
N LEU A 151 -41.04 23.53 -10.35
CA LEU A 151 -40.16 22.42 -10.69
C LEU A 151 -39.12 22.81 -11.75
N ILE A 152 -39.52 23.56 -12.76
CA ILE A 152 -38.62 24.08 -13.81
C ILE A 152 -37.60 25.04 -13.20
N ALA A 153 -38.03 25.92 -12.30
CA ALA A 153 -37.13 26.84 -11.59
C ALA A 153 -36.10 26.12 -10.73
N TYR A 154 -36.52 25.06 -10.00
CA TYR A 154 -35.63 24.22 -9.22
C TYR A 154 -34.59 23.48 -10.07
N GLU A 155 -35.02 22.85 -11.16
CA GLU A 155 -34.09 22.14 -12.08
C GLU A 155 -33.11 23.13 -12.75
N ALA A 156 -33.56 24.35 -13.12
CA ALA A 156 -32.70 25.37 -13.69
C ALA A 156 -31.62 25.83 -12.68
N GLU A 157 -32.00 26.08 -11.44
CA GLU A 157 -31.04 26.51 -10.40
C GLU A 157 -30.08 25.36 -10.02
N LYS A 158 -30.55 24.12 -9.95
CA LYS A 158 -29.72 22.95 -9.77
C LYS A 158 -28.66 22.79 -10.88
N ALA A 159 -29.09 23.01 -12.15
CA ALA A 159 -28.17 22.97 -13.28
C ALA A 159 -27.13 24.09 -13.20
N ARG A 160 -27.54 25.29 -12.79
CA ARG A 160 -26.68 26.47 -12.59
C ARG A 160 -25.63 26.20 -11.49
N LEU A 161 -26.03 25.67 -10.33
CA LEU A 161 -25.14 25.37 -9.22
C LEU A 161 -24.16 24.27 -9.59
N ASN A 162 -24.58 23.25 -10.33
CA ASN A 162 -23.70 22.18 -10.83
C ASN A 162 -22.66 22.74 -11.83
N LYS A 163 -23.07 23.63 -12.72
CA LYS A 163 -22.16 24.31 -13.65
C LYS A 163 -21.15 25.18 -12.91
N LEU A 164 -21.56 25.94 -11.92
CA LEU A 164 -20.68 26.76 -11.08
C LEU A 164 -19.66 25.88 -10.31
N HIS A 165 -20.09 24.70 -9.83
CA HIS A 165 -19.21 23.73 -9.19
C HIS A 165 -18.13 23.23 -10.14
N GLU A 166 -18.51 22.89 -11.37
CA GLU A 166 -17.59 22.41 -12.40
C GLU A 166 -16.59 23.50 -12.82
N GLU A 167 -17.07 24.74 -13.07
CA GLU A 167 -16.21 25.88 -13.38
C GLU A 167 -15.18 26.15 -12.27
N LYS A 168 -15.60 26.06 -11.00
CA LYS A 168 -14.70 26.22 -9.85
C LYS A 168 -13.68 25.10 -9.76
N ASN A 169 -14.10 23.86 -10.02
CA ASN A 169 -13.19 22.71 -10.06
C ASN A 169 -12.13 22.87 -11.14
N GLN A 170 -12.53 23.29 -12.35
CA GLN A 170 -11.60 23.52 -13.46
C GLN A 170 -10.63 24.68 -13.15
N ALA A 171 -11.10 25.75 -12.55
CA ALA A 171 -10.25 26.88 -12.14
C ALA A 171 -9.20 26.44 -11.10
N LEU A 172 -9.58 25.66 -10.09
CA LEU A 172 -8.66 25.13 -9.08
C LEU A 172 -7.65 24.14 -9.67
N LEU A 173 -8.06 23.31 -10.64
CA LEU A 173 -7.15 22.42 -11.36
C LEU A 173 -6.09 23.21 -12.12
N LEU A 174 -6.50 24.22 -12.87
CA LEU A 174 -5.59 25.07 -13.65
C LEU A 174 -4.61 25.84 -12.74
N GLU A 175 -5.07 26.34 -11.60
CA GLU A 175 -4.21 26.99 -10.60
C GLU A 175 -3.17 26.00 -10.04
N ASN A 176 -3.62 24.80 -9.69
CA ASN A 176 -2.73 23.74 -9.17
C ASN A 176 -1.67 23.35 -10.21
N GLU A 177 -2.06 23.18 -11.48
CA GLU A 177 -1.14 22.86 -12.57
C GLU A 177 -0.05 23.94 -12.75
N LYS A 178 -0.41 25.22 -12.66
CA LYS A 178 0.56 26.32 -12.71
C LYS A 178 1.57 26.26 -11.57
N ILE A 179 1.10 26.02 -10.34
CA ILE A 179 1.98 25.91 -9.16
C ILE A 179 2.92 24.70 -9.30
N ILE A 180 2.41 23.56 -9.76
CA ILE A 180 3.19 22.35 -9.98
C ILE A 180 4.25 22.58 -11.08
N ALA A 181 3.87 23.19 -12.20
CA ALA A 181 4.80 23.49 -13.30
C ALA A 181 5.92 24.42 -12.86
N GLU A 182 5.62 25.46 -12.08
CA GLU A 182 6.63 26.36 -11.53
C GLU A 182 7.60 25.65 -10.58
N GLN A 183 7.10 24.82 -9.69
CA GLN A 183 7.94 24.04 -8.77
C GLN A 183 8.79 23.01 -9.51
N LYS A 184 8.23 22.37 -10.53
CA LYS A 184 8.97 21.43 -11.40
C LYS A 184 10.11 22.13 -12.11
N SER A 185 9.86 23.30 -12.72
CA SER A 185 10.90 24.10 -13.38
C SER A 185 12.04 24.48 -12.42
N LYS A 186 11.73 24.95 -11.20
CA LYS A 186 12.72 25.26 -10.17
C LYS A 186 13.55 24.03 -9.77
N THR A 187 12.89 22.89 -9.69
CA THR A 187 13.53 21.61 -9.36
C THR A 187 14.47 21.15 -10.48
N ASP A 188 14.03 21.25 -11.74
CA ASP A 188 14.84 20.88 -12.91
C ASP A 188 16.11 21.71 -13.03
N ILE A 189 16.01 23.04 -12.83
CA ILE A 189 17.18 23.94 -12.80
C ILE A 189 18.15 23.53 -11.69
N SER A 190 17.65 23.30 -10.47
CA SER A 190 18.47 22.88 -9.34
C SER A 190 19.12 21.51 -9.57
N ASN A 191 18.38 20.56 -10.13
CA ASN A 191 18.89 19.23 -10.46
C ASN A 191 19.96 19.28 -11.54
N LYS A 192 19.85 20.16 -12.54
CA LYS A 192 20.88 20.39 -13.55
C LYS A 192 22.20 20.86 -12.91
N GLN A 193 22.13 21.84 -12.01
CA GLN A 193 23.32 22.32 -11.29
C GLN A 193 23.97 21.22 -10.41
N LEU A 194 23.14 20.35 -9.81
CA LEU A 194 23.64 19.23 -9.01
C LEU A 194 24.30 18.16 -9.89
N LYS A 195 23.78 17.88 -11.10
CA LYS A 195 24.41 17.00 -12.09
C LYS A 195 25.78 17.50 -12.53
N GLU A 196 25.89 18.78 -12.87
CA GLU A 196 27.17 19.40 -13.25
C GLU A 196 28.21 19.28 -12.12
N LYS A 197 27.79 19.42 -10.84
CA LYS A 197 28.67 19.17 -9.69
C LYS A 197 29.11 17.72 -9.57
N ILE A 198 28.19 16.78 -9.78
CA ILE A 198 28.51 15.34 -9.76
C ILE A 198 29.54 15.03 -10.85
N GLU A 199 29.32 15.50 -12.08
CA GLU A 199 30.26 15.30 -13.20
C GLU A 199 31.65 15.88 -12.89
N SER A 200 31.72 17.05 -12.25
CA SER A 200 32.99 17.64 -11.83
C SER A 200 33.73 16.76 -10.81
N ILE A 201 33.02 16.16 -9.86
CA ILE A 201 33.59 15.27 -8.84
C ILE A 201 34.05 13.96 -9.48
N VAL A 202 33.24 13.39 -10.40
CA VAL A 202 33.60 12.17 -11.15
C VAL A 202 34.87 12.42 -11.99
N LYS A 203 34.96 13.56 -12.66
CA LYS A 203 36.18 13.96 -13.40
C LYS A 203 37.40 14.10 -12.50
N GLN A 204 37.26 14.68 -11.29
CA GLN A 204 38.35 14.73 -10.30
C GLN A 204 38.74 13.33 -9.84
N LYS A 205 37.79 12.43 -9.63
CA LYS A 205 38.04 11.03 -9.27
C LYS A 205 38.84 10.31 -10.36
N SER A 206 38.46 10.47 -11.64
CA SER A 206 39.13 9.84 -12.77
C SER A 206 40.57 10.37 -12.98
N THR A 207 40.82 11.67 -12.76
CA THR A 207 42.16 12.24 -12.87
C THR A 207 43.14 11.72 -11.78
N LEU A 208 42.63 11.18 -10.69
CA LEU A 208 43.44 10.58 -9.63
C LEU A 208 43.69 9.07 -9.84
N ASN A 209 43.30 8.51 -10.99
CA ASN A 209 43.35 7.07 -11.29
C ASN A 209 42.70 6.18 -10.21
N ILE A 210 41.68 6.70 -9.52
CA ILE A 210 40.91 5.94 -8.56
C ILE A 210 39.84 5.19 -9.37
N THR A 211 40.18 3.99 -9.81
CA THR A 211 39.23 3.08 -10.44
C THR A 211 38.56 2.24 -9.37
N ASP A 212 37.22 2.23 -9.36
CA ASP A 212 36.48 1.17 -8.68
C ASP A 212 36.77 -0.12 -9.41
N ALA A 213 37.10 -1.20 -8.71
CA ALA A 213 37.12 -2.52 -9.32
C ALA A 213 35.70 -2.77 -9.85
N GLN A 214 35.52 -2.65 -11.17
CA GLN A 214 34.23 -2.90 -11.81
C GLN A 214 33.99 -4.42 -11.78
N HIS A 215 33.07 -4.84 -10.91
CA HIS A 215 32.56 -6.19 -10.97
C HIS A 215 31.57 -6.27 -12.13
N GLU A 216 31.96 -6.92 -13.19
CA GLU A 216 31.11 -7.07 -14.38
C GLU A 216 29.84 -7.89 -14.03
N MET A 217 28.71 -7.31 -14.35
CA MET A 217 27.39 -7.91 -14.19
C MET A 217 26.52 -7.44 -15.38
N ASN A 218 25.65 -8.31 -15.90
CA ASN A 218 24.76 -7.96 -16.98
C ASN A 218 23.84 -6.82 -16.60
N ASP A 219 23.42 -5.99 -17.56
CA ASP A 219 22.61 -4.80 -17.28
C ASP A 219 21.24 -5.11 -16.72
N ASP A 220 20.66 -6.27 -17.04
CA ASP A 220 19.37 -6.73 -16.53
C ASP A 220 19.45 -7.39 -15.13
N VAL A 221 20.67 -7.63 -14.61
CA VAL A 221 20.88 -8.28 -13.30
C VAL A 221 20.97 -7.23 -12.19
N ILE A 222 20.25 -7.46 -11.08
CA ILE A 222 20.30 -6.61 -9.88
C ILE A 222 21.16 -7.19 -8.76
N LEU A 223 21.21 -8.52 -8.66
CA LEU A 223 21.97 -9.24 -7.64
C LEU A 223 22.67 -10.45 -8.28
N SER A 224 23.94 -10.62 -7.99
CA SER A 224 24.73 -11.74 -8.49
C SER A 224 25.57 -12.34 -7.37
N LEU A 225 25.42 -13.65 -7.18
CA LEU A 225 26.27 -14.43 -6.29
C LEU A 225 27.28 -15.19 -7.14
N ARG A 226 28.56 -15.16 -6.74
CA ARG A 226 29.65 -15.87 -7.44
C ARG A 226 30.44 -16.70 -6.42
N ASP A 227 30.38 -18.01 -6.57
CA ASP A 227 31.09 -19.01 -5.76
C ASP A 227 30.95 -18.81 -4.24
N LEU A 228 29.74 -18.36 -3.84
CA LEU A 228 29.44 -18.04 -2.45
C LEU A 228 29.59 -19.30 -1.59
N THR A 229 30.47 -19.23 -0.59
CA THR A 229 30.68 -20.30 0.37
C THR A 229 30.58 -19.76 1.79
N MET A 230 29.82 -20.45 2.63
CA MET A 230 29.71 -20.15 4.06
C MET A 230 29.91 -21.37 4.91
N LYS A 231 30.88 -21.29 5.84
CA LYS A 231 31.25 -22.36 6.77
C LYS A 231 31.05 -21.92 8.22
N PHE A 232 30.49 -22.82 9.02
CA PHE A 232 30.39 -22.67 10.46
C PHE A 232 31.21 -23.80 11.14
N GLY A 233 32.43 -23.49 11.52
CA GLY A 233 33.35 -24.52 11.97
C GLY A 233 33.57 -25.60 10.89
N GLY A 234 33.21 -26.84 11.18
CA GLY A 234 33.31 -27.96 10.22
C GLY A 234 32.13 -28.08 9.26
N LEU A 235 31.03 -27.37 9.48
CA LEU A 235 29.81 -27.43 8.63
C LEU A 235 29.90 -26.45 7.46
N VAL A 236 29.75 -26.95 6.23
CA VAL A 236 29.61 -26.14 5.04
C VAL A 236 28.11 -25.91 4.79
N ALA A 237 27.60 -24.72 5.15
CA ALA A 237 26.17 -24.40 5.02
C ALA A 237 25.80 -23.91 3.63
N VAL A 238 26.74 -23.27 2.91
CA VAL A 238 26.62 -22.89 1.48
C VAL A 238 27.93 -23.26 0.82
N ASP A 239 27.88 -23.92 -0.33
CA ASP A 239 29.04 -24.48 -1.01
C ASP A 239 29.06 -24.09 -2.49
N HIS A 240 29.94 -23.12 -2.84
CA HIS A 240 30.18 -22.61 -4.21
C HIS A 240 28.89 -22.22 -4.96
N LEU A 241 27.96 -21.56 -4.26
CA LEU A 241 26.67 -21.18 -4.81
C LEU A 241 26.80 -19.97 -5.73
N SER A 242 26.33 -20.11 -6.98
CA SER A 242 26.35 -19.05 -7.97
C SER A 242 25.01 -18.97 -8.69
N PHE A 243 24.41 -17.76 -8.73
CA PHE A 243 23.22 -17.44 -9.52
C PHE A 243 23.06 -15.92 -9.68
N ASP A 244 22.21 -15.54 -10.63
CA ASP A 244 21.85 -14.17 -10.92
C ASP A 244 20.36 -13.94 -10.67
N VAL A 245 20.00 -12.76 -10.17
CA VAL A 245 18.63 -12.27 -10.02
C VAL A 245 18.43 -11.09 -10.91
N LYS A 246 17.40 -11.13 -11.78
CA LYS A 246 17.11 -10.05 -12.72
C LYS A 246 16.35 -8.91 -12.05
N ALA A 247 16.57 -7.70 -12.55
CA ALA A 247 15.86 -6.54 -12.05
C ALA A 247 14.36 -6.62 -12.40
N GLY A 248 13.50 -6.43 -11.39
CA GLY A 248 12.06 -6.41 -11.56
C GLY A 248 11.39 -7.79 -11.61
N GLU A 249 12.11 -8.90 -11.42
CA GLU A 249 11.49 -10.23 -11.32
C GLU A 249 11.11 -10.59 -9.88
N VAL A 250 10.27 -11.61 -9.74
CA VAL A 250 10.09 -12.37 -8.50
C VAL A 250 10.94 -13.62 -8.58
N PHE A 251 12.03 -13.63 -7.83
CA PHE A 251 12.99 -14.74 -7.79
C PHE A 251 12.76 -15.59 -6.55
N GLY A 252 12.59 -16.90 -6.72
CA GLY A 252 12.38 -17.85 -5.63
C GLY A 252 13.66 -18.65 -5.30
N LEU A 253 14.01 -18.74 -4.02
CA LEU A 253 15.03 -19.68 -3.53
C LEU A 253 14.35 -20.79 -2.74
N ILE A 254 14.38 -22.00 -3.26
CA ILE A 254 13.71 -23.16 -2.65
C ILE A 254 14.72 -24.25 -2.25
N GLY A 255 14.28 -25.15 -1.40
CA GLY A 255 15.07 -26.29 -0.96
C GLY A 255 14.53 -26.87 0.34
N PRO A 256 14.88 -28.11 0.70
CA PRO A 256 14.47 -28.74 1.95
C PRO A 256 14.98 -27.97 3.18
N ASN A 257 14.50 -28.36 4.36
CA ASN A 257 15.00 -27.80 5.62
C ASN A 257 16.49 -28.11 5.77
N GLY A 258 17.26 -27.10 6.18
CA GLY A 258 18.72 -27.24 6.28
C GLY A 258 19.47 -27.06 4.94
N ALA A 259 18.81 -26.81 3.81
CA ALA A 259 19.46 -26.63 2.52
C ALA A 259 20.37 -25.39 2.43
N GLY A 260 20.32 -24.48 3.41
CA GLY A 260 21.17 -23.27 3.45
C GLY A 260 20.46 -21.97 3.04
N LYS A 261 19.15 -21.98 2.78
CA LYS A 261 18.36 -20.80 2.31
C LYS A 261 18.57 -19.56 3.18
N THR A 262 18.32 -19.68 4.48
CA THR A 262 18.49 -18.58 5.45
C THR A 262 19.94 -18.10 5.53
N THR A 263 20.90 -19.03 5.36
CA THR A 263 22.34 -18.67 5.32
C THR A 263 22.66 -17.82 4.10
N VAL A 264 22.12 -18.15 2.93
CA VAL A 264 22.26 -17.32 1.71
C VAL A 264 21.73 -15.91 1.95
N PHE A 265 20.54 -15.76 2.52
CA PHE A 265 19.99 -14.45 2.85
C PHE A 265 20.86 -13.66 3.82
N ASN A 266 21.35 -14.33 4.87
CA ASN A 266 22.22 -13.69 5.83
C ASN A 266 23.55 -13.24 5.21
N CYS A 267 24.05 -13.96 4.20
CA CYS A 267 25.21 -13.52 3.41
C CYS A 267 24.88 -12.32 2.51
N ILE A 268 23.72 -12.31 1.83
CA ILE A 268 23.29 -11.18 0.99
C ILE A 268 23.10 -9.92 1.85
N THR A 269 22.43 -10.03 2.98
CA THR A 269 22.17 -8.92 3.92
C THR A 269 23.36 -8.58 4.81
N GLN A 270 24.47 -9.30 4.65
CA GLN A 270 25.72 -9.11 5.42
C GLN A 270 25.60 -9.37 6.93
N PHE A 271 24.54 -10.05 7.39
CA PHE A 271 24.49 -10.60 8.75
C PHE A 271 25.59 -11.63 8.98
N TYR A 272 25.88 -12.43 7.93
CA TYR A 272 27.05 -13.31 7.91
C TYR A 272 28.00 -12.85 6.83
N LYS A 273 29.28 -12.77 7.20
CA LYS A 273 30.35 -12.56 6.24
C LYS A 273 30.69 -13.90 5.59
N ALA A 274 30.51 -13.98 4.28
CA ALA A 274 30.83 -15.20 3.54
C ALA A 274 32.30 -15.61 3.79
N THR A 275 32.52 -16.92 3.87
CA THR A 275 33.89 -17.46 4.01
C THR A 275 34.70 -17.22 2.75
N SER A 276 34.07 -17.35 1.57
CA SER A 276 34.65 -17.02 0.27
C SER A 276 33.53 -16.73 -0.76
N GLY A 277 33.93 -16.25 -1.94
CA GLY A 277 32.97 -15.83 -2.97
C GLY A 277 32.53 -14.38 -2.80
N THR A 278 31.71 -13.92 -3.74
CA THR A 278 31.29 -12.52 -3.84
C THR A 278 29.79 -12.39 -4.02
N VAL A 279 29.24 -11.32 -3.42
CA VAL A 279 27.86 -10.87 -3.62
C VAL A 279 27.92 -9.49 -4.25
N ILE A 280 27.55 -9.41 -5.52
CA ILE A 280 27.55 -8.17 -6.32
C ILE A 280 26.12 -7.68 -6.41
N TYR A 281 25.91 -6.41 -6.22
CA TYR A 281 24.58 -5.80 -6.26
C TYR A 281 24.61 -4.50 -7.07
N LYS A 282 23.57 -4.27 -7.86
CA LYS A 282 23.39 -3.01 -8.60
C LYS A 282 22.68 -2.00 -7.70
N ASP A 283 23.43 -1.05 -7.17
CA ASP A 283 22.97 -0.08 -6.19
C ASP A 283 21.90 0.90 -6.74
N ARG A 284 21.49 1.88 -5.93
CA ARG A 284 20.52 2.91 -6.32
C ARG A 284 20.99 3.79 -7.49
N ASN A 285 22.29 3.83 -7.74
CA ASN A 285 22.90 4.62 -8.82
C ASN A 285 23.12 3.82 -10.09
N LEU A 286 22.75 2.55 -10.08
CA LEU A 286 23.01 1.56 -11.11
C LEU A 286 24.49 1.15 -11.20
N ASP A 287 25.28 1.41 -10.15
CA ASP A 287 26.65 0.98 -10.06
C ASP A 287 26.72 -0.43 -9.44
N ASN A 288 27.61 -1.28 -9.96
CA ASN A 288 27.85 -2.60 -9.40
C ASN A 288 28.73 -2.47 -8.17
N VAL A 289 28.20 -2.84 -7.00
CA VAL A 289 28.89 -2.75 -5.70
C VAL A 289 29.07 -4.14 -5.09
N LEU A 290 30.21 -4.34 -4.44
CA LEU A 290 30.51 -5.57 -3.71
C LEU A 290 29.92 -5.48 -2.29
N LEU A 291 28.84 -6.22 -2.03
CA LEU A 291 28.18 -6.19 -0.70
C LEU A 291 29.07 -6.73 0.41
N ASN A 292 30.03 -7.61 0.11
CA ASN A 292 30.96 -8.17 1.08
C ASN A 292 31.67 -7.11 1.94
N ASP A 293 31.88 -5.90 1.40
CA ASP A 293 32.54 -4.80 2.08
C ASP A 293 31.60 -3.95 2.95
N PHE A 294 30.28 -4.18 2.84
CA PHE A 294 29.28 -3.38 3.54
C PHE A 294 29.07 -3.87 4.98
N LYS A 295 28.71 -2.93 5.84
CA LYS A 295 28.12 -3.25 7.15
C LYS A 295 26.62 -3.47 6.97
N VAL A 296 26.01 -4.33 7.80
CA VAL A 296 24.57 -4.67 7.77
C VAL A 296 23.67 -3.44 7.62
N HIS A 297 23.87 -2.41 8.44
CA HIS A 297 23.04 -1.21 8.44
C HIS A 297 23.21 -0.32 7.20
N ASN A 298 24.24 -0.53 6.39
CA ASN A 298 24.43 0.19 5.13
C ASN A 298 23.74 -0.51 3.95
N VAL A 299 23.50 -1.81 4.02
CA VAL A 299 22.81 -2.58 2.97
C VAL A 299 21.41 -2.02 2.70
N ILE A 300 20.69 -1.60 3.76
CA ILE A 300 19.37 -0.98 3.64
C ILE A 300 19.43 0.33 2.86
N LYS A 301 20.50 1.13 3.03
CA LYS A 301 20.67 2.41 2.33
C LYS A 301 20.84 2.22 0.82
N GLU A 302 21.41 1.10 0.41
CA GLU A 302 21.55 0.74 -1.01
C GLU A 302 20.23 0.25 -1.64
N GLY A 303 19.19 0.04 -0.83
CA GLY A 303 17.88 -0.34 -1.32
C GLY A 303 17.56 -1.83 -1.23
N ILE A 304 18.32 -2.58 -0.43
CA ILE A 304 17.98 -3.96 -0.07
C ILE A 304 17.27 -3.95 1.26
N VAL A 305 16.06 -4.47 1.31
CA VAL A 305 15.26 -4.58 2.54
C VAL A 305 14.83 -6.03 2.72
N ARG A 306 14.79 -6.49 3.97
CA ARG A 306 14.33 -7.82 4.33
C ARG A 306 13.15 -7.72 5.28
N THR A 307 12.12 -8.52 5.06
CA THR A 307 11.13 -8.84 6.10
C THR A 307 11.67 -9.96 6.98
N PHE A 308 11.19 -10.03 8.22
CA PHE A 308 11.49 -11.14 9.11
C PHE A 308 10.38 -12.18 9.04
N GLN A 309 10.66 -13.41 9.44
CA GLN A 309 9.69 -14.51 9.49
C GLN A 309 8.52 -14.16 10.44
N ASN A 310 8.84 -13.59 11.59
CA ASN A 310 7.84 -13.09 12.54
C ASN A 310 7.56 -11.60 12.29
N VAL A 311 6.33 -11.17 12.58
CA VAL A 311 5.92 -9.78 12.46
C VAL A 311 6.63 -8.91 13.49
N GLU A 312 7.47 -8.00 13.03
CA GLU A 312 8.30 -7.10 13.84
C GLU A 312 7.68 -5.67 13.87
N LEU A 313 6.43 -5.55 14.35
CA LEU A 313 5.78 -4.25 14.53
C LEU A 313 5.91 -3.75 15.95
N ILE A 314 5.95 -2.42 16.13
CA ILE A 314 5.94 -1.78 17.45
C ILE A 314 4.47 -1.69 17.90
N TRP A 315 4.12 -2.48 18.91
CA TRP A 315 2.75 -2.67 19.37
C TRP A 315 2.11 -1.40 19.97
N GLU A 316 2.94 -0.51 20.49
CA GLU A 316 2.56 0.75 21.14
C GLU A 316 2.39 1.91 20.15
N LEU A 317 2.68 1.69 18.87
CA LEU A 317 2.55 2.70 17.81
C LEU A 317 1.37 2.39 16.90
N SER A 318 0.76 3.44 16.34
CA SER A 318 -0.23 3.27 15.28
C SER A 318 0.38 2.62 14.04
N ILE A 319 -0.46 2.07 13.15
CA ILE A 319 0.00 1.52 11.86
C ILE A 319 0.74 2.59 11.05
N LEU A 320 0.23 3.83 11.02
CA LEU A 320 0.90 4.94 10.34
C LEU A 320 2.28 5.22 10.95
N ASP A 321 2.39 5.25 12.27
CA ASP A 321 3.66 5.52 12.95
C ASP A 321 4.66 4.36 12.80
N ASN A 322 4.18 3.11 12.74
CA ASN A 322 5.01 1.95 12.39
C ASN A 322 5.63 2.10 10.99
N LEU A 323 4.88 2.60 10.01
CA LEU A 323 5.43 2.89 8.69
C LEU A 323 6.50 4.00 8.76
N LEU A 324 6.25 5.06 9.54
CA LEU A 324 7.20 6.17 9.70
C LEU A 324 8.52 5.72 10.34
N VAL A 325 8.48 4.78 11.29
CA VAL A 325 9.69 4.15 11.84
C VAL A 325 10.49 3.46 10.74
N GLY A 326 9.81 2.78 9.79
CA GLY A 326 10.47 2.18 8.62
C GLY A 326 11.23 3.19 7.74
N ALA A 327 10.82 4.45 7.79
CA ALA A 327 11.47 5.54 7.03
C ALA A 327 12.68 6.19 7.74
N HIS A 328 13.13 5.69 8.89
CA HIS A 328 14.19 6.32 9.70
C HIS A 328 15.48 6.58 8.92
N THR A 329 15.82 5.73 7.94
CA THR A 329 17.00 5.90 7.08
C THR A 329 16.87 7.04 6.08
N LEU A 330 15.66 7.57 5.88
CA LEU A 330 15.35 8.66 4.95
C LEU A 330 15.36 10.03 5.61
N TYR A 331 15.41 10.11 6.95
CA TYR A 331 15.61 11.38 7.64
C TYR A 331 17.05 11.84 7.48
N HIS A 332 17.21 13.07 7.02
CA HIS A 332 18.54 13.72 6.86
C HIS A 332 18.73 14.89 7.81
N THR A 333 17.73 15.22 8.62
CA THR A 333 17.82 16.19 9.68
C THR A 333 18.52 15.58 10.90
N ASN A 334 19.46 16.34 11.49
CA ASN A 334 20.20 15.93 12.68
C ASN A 334 19.28 15.87 13.90
N PHE A 335 19.66 15.08 14.92
CA PHE A 335 18.96 14.93 16.19
C PHE A 335 18.49 16.27 16.80
N PHE A 336 19.30 17.31 16.79
CA PHE A 336 18.91 18.64 17.25
C PHE A 336 17.78 19.25 16.41
N SER A 337 17.72 19.01 15.11
CA SER A 337 16.63 19.46 14.25
C SER A 337 15.31 18.78 14.58
N HIS A 338 15.35 17.52 15.01
CA HIS A 338 14.20 16.79 15.53
C HIS A 338 13.73 17.35 16.86
N LEU A 339 14.65 17.62 17.80
CA LEU A 339 14.32 18.15 19.13
C LEU A 339 13.66 19.53 19.05
N VAL A 340 14.15 20.42 18.17
CA VAL A 340 13.66 21.81 18.02
C VAL A 340 12.55 21.94 16.96
N HIS A 341 12.13 20.87 16.32
CA HIS A 341 11.08 20.84 15.30
C HIS A 341 11.28 21.90 14.21
N THR A 342 12.48 21.96 13.65
CA THR A 342 12.82 22.95 12.61
C THR A 342 11.87 22.87 11.40
N ARG A 343 11.77 23.98 10.62
CA ARG A 343 10.97 23.98 9.37
C ARG A 343 11.40 22.88 8.39
N ARG A 344 12.68 22.51 8.38
CA ARG A 344 13.20 21.43 7.53
C ARG A 344 12.69 20.07 8.02
N TYR A 345 12.77 19.79 9.33
CA TYR A 345 12.24 18.59 9.95
C TYR A 345 10.74 18.41 9.66
N LYS A 346 9.93 19.47 9.93
CA LYS A 346 8.47 19.41 9.64
C LYS A 346 8.17 19.07 8.19
N ARG A 347 8.95 19.62 7.24
CA ARG A 347 8.79 19.32 5.82
C ARG A 347 9.16 17.87 5.48
N GLU A 348 10.25 17.34 6.04
CA GLU A 348 10.63 15.93 5.88
C GLU A 348 9.56 15.00 6.45
N GLU A 349 9.04 15.29 7.63
CA GLU A 349 7.97 14.52 8.26
C GLU A 349 6.67 14.53 7.43
N GLU A 350 6.27 15.68 6.90
CA GLU A 350 5.10 15.77 6.01
C GLU A 350 5.25 14.92 4.75
N ILE A 351 6.45 14.91 4.14
CA ILE A 351 6.75 14.08 2.97
C ILE A 351 6.62 12.60 3.32
N LEU A 352 7.20 12.18 4.45
CA LEU A 352 7.17 10.78 4.87
C LEU A 352 5.76 10.34 5.28
N ARG A 353 4.97 11.22 5.92
CA ARG A 353 3.55 10.94 6.23
C ARG A 353 2.71 10.80 4.97
N ALA A 354 2.88 11.69 3.99
CA ALA A 354 2.19 11.58 2.70
C ALA A 354 2.53 10.26 1.99
N ARG A 355 3.82 9.88 1.99
CA ARG A 355 4.27 8.60 1.45
C ARG A 355 3.66 7.40 2.19
N ALA A 356 3.62 7.42 3.52
CA ALA A 356 3.02 6.36 4.32
C ALA A 356 1.52 6.21 4.02
N ILE A 357 0.78 7.33 3.94
CA ILE A 357 -0.63 7.34 3.56
C ILE A 357 -0.83 6.75 2.16
N LYS A 358 0.01 7.15 1.19
CA LYS A 358 -0.04 6.59 -0.16
C LYS A 358 0.16 5.07 -0.16
N ILE A 359 1.20 4.57 0.52
CA ILE A 359 1.47 3.13 0.62
C ILE A 359 0.29 2.39 1.26
N LEU A 360 -0.26 2.92 2.37
CA LEU A 360 -1.44 2.33 3.01
C LEU A 360 -2.66 2.32 2.09
N THR A 361 -2.84 3.35 1.27
CA THR A 361 -3.91 3.41 0.27
C THR A 361 -3.69 2.40 -0.84
N ASP A 362 -2.47 2.34 -1.40
CA ASP A 362 -2.10 1.42 -2.47
C ASP A 362 -2.27 -0.06 -2.06
N LEU A 363 -2.08 -0.38 -0.78
CA LEU A 363 -2.23 -1.74 -0.22
C LEU A 363 -3.58 -2.00 0.47
N ASP A 364 -4.57 -1.12 0.31
CA ASP A 364 -5.90 -1.22 0.92
C ASP A 364 -5.89 -1.26 2.46
N LEU A 365 -4.86 -0.66 3.07
CA LEU A 365 -4.65 -0.61 4.52
C LEU A 365 -5.02 0.73 5.16
N ILE A 366 -5.51 1.71 4.38
CA ILE A 366 -5.75 3.08 4.85
C ILE A 366 -6.74 3.16 6.01
N LEU A 367 -7.70 2.24 6.08
CA LEU A 367 -8.69 2.17 7.17
C LEU A 367 -8.05 1.87 8.52
N TYR A 368 -6.90 1.21 8.53
CA TYR A 368 -6.18 0.81 9.74
C TYR A 368 -5.13 1.83 10.18
N LYS A 369 -4.95 2.95 9.48
CA LYS A 369 -3.83 3.89 9.68
C LYS A 369 -3.66 4.36 11.13
N ASP A 370 -4.77 4.59 11.83
CA ASP A 370 -4.80 5.09 13.21
C ASP A 370 -4.97 3.94 14.24
N TRP A 371 -5.06 2.68 13.79
CA TRP A 371 -5.17 1.53 14.67
C TRP A 371 -3.79 1.09 15.17
N TYR A 372 -3.81 0.38 16.31
CA TYR A 372 -2.63 -0.28 16.85
C TYR A 372 -2.55 -1.73 16.31
N PRO A 373 -1.35 -2.33 16.20
CA PRO A 373 -1.22 -3.72 15.76
C PRO A 373 -2.00 -4.72 16.62
N LEU A 374 -2.12 -4.43 17.93
CA LEU A 374 -2.82 -5.30 18.85
C LEU A 374 -4.30 -5.47 18.46
N GLY A 375 -4.70 -6.73 18.25
CA GLY A 375 -6.09 -7.07 17.88
C GLY A 375 -6.37 -7.09 16.38
N LEU A 376 -5.39 -6.75 15.52
CA LEU A 376 -5.52 -6.92 14.08
C LEU A 376 -5.30 -8.40 13.67
N PRO A 377 -6.01 -8.89 12.64
CA PRO A 377 -5.75 -10.20 12.05
C PRO A 377 -4.29 -10.34 11.59
N TYR A 378 -3.74 -11.55 11.70
CA TYR A 378 -2.33 -11.79 11.39
C TYR A 378 -1.98 -11.47 9.93
N GLY A 379 -2.88 -11.78 8.99
CA GLY A 379 -2.70 -11.42 7.57
C GLY A 379 -2.61 -9.90 7.35
N ILE A 380 -3.35 -9.08 8.12
CA ILE A 380 -3.23 -7.62 8.06
C ILE A 380 -1.87 -7.17 8.61
N LEU A 381 -1.41 -7.74 9.72
CA LEU A 381 -0.10 -7.42 10.29
C LEU A 381 1.05 -7.72 9.32
N LYS A 382 0.99 -8.84 8.59
CA LYS A 382 1.95 -9.18 7.51
C LYS A 382 1.94 -8.15 6.38
N LEU A 383 0.75 -7.69 5.95
CA LEU A 383 0.65 -6.64 4.93
C LEU A 383 1.19 -5.28 5.43
N VAL A 384 0.99 -4.95 6.72
CA VAL A 384 1.57 -3.74 7.33
C VAL A 384 3.09 -3.82 7.39
N GLU A 385 3.66 -4.98 7.71
CA GLU A 385 5.11 -5.20 7.68
C GLU A 385 5.66 -4.98 6.27
N LEU A 386 4.98 -5.52 5.25
CA LEU A 386 5.34 -5.33 3.86
C LEU A 386 5.21 -3.84 3.45
N ALA A 387 4.15 -3.15 3.88
CA ALA A 387 3.97 -1.71 3.69
C ALA A 387 5.13 -0.90 4.32
N ARG A 388 5.58 -1.28 5.52
CA ARG A 388 6.72 -0.66 6.20
C ARG A 388 8.01 -0.78 5.40
N THR A 389 8.27 -1.90 4.73
CA THR A 389 9.46 -2.07 3.90
C THR A 389 9.47 -1.10 2.71
N LEU A 390 8.30 -0.77 2.14
CA LEU A 390 8.17 0.16 1.02
C LEU A 390 8.52 1.60 1.39
N MET A 391 8.49 1.95 2.68
CA MET A 391 8.89 3.28 3.15
C MET A 391 10.33 3.62 2.77
N THR A 392 11.23 2.64 2.71
CA THR A 392 12.64 2.85 2.36
C THR A 392 12.89 3.05 0.86
N ASN A 393 11.86 2.94 -0.01
CA ASN A 393 11.99 2.91 -1.47
C ASN A 393 12.94 1.80 -1.94
N PRO A 394 12.63 0.53 -1.65
CA PRO A 394 13.52 -0.58 -1.95
C PRO A 394 13.65 -0.82 -3.45
N ARG A 395 14.79 -1.34 -3.88
CA ARG A 395 15.01 -1.92 -5.21
C ARG A 395 14.94 -3.43 -5.17
N LEU A 396 15.33 -4.02 -4.03
CA LEU A 396 15.26 -5.45 -3.76
C LEU A 396 14.61 -5.67 -2.40
N ILE A 397 13.50 -6.41 -2.38
CA ILE A 397 12.82 -6.84 -1.17
C ILE A 397 13.08 -8.33 -1.00
N ILE A 398 13.63 -8.72 0.12
CA ILE A 398 13.83 -10.11 0.51
C ILE A 398 12.70 -10.52 1.43
N LEU A 399 11.92 -11.52 1.02
CA LEU A 399 10.80 -12.08 1.76
C LEU A 399 11.17 -13.47 2.29
N ASP A 400 11.17 -13.63 3.60
CA ASP A 400 11.52 -14.87 4.28
C ASP A 400 10.25 -15.53 4.83
N GLU A 401 9.77 -16.57 4.17
CA GLU A 401 8.54 -17.31 4.48
C GLU A 401 7.32 -16.39 4.75
N PRO A 402 6.98 -15.49 3.81
CA PRO A 402 5.94 -14.49 4.05
C PRO A 402 4.54 -15.08 4.25
N ALA A 403 4.27 -16.29 3.73
CA ALA A 403 2.99 -16.98 3.88
C ALA A 403 2.87 -17.80 5.18
N ALA A 404 3.94 -17.93 5.96
CA ALA A 404 3.91 -18.71 7.19
C ALA A 404 2.82 -18.20 8.16
N GLY A 405 1.91 -19.10 8.56
CA GLY A 405 0.81 -18.80 9.49
C GLY A 405 -0.43 -18.16 8.87
N LEU A 406 -0.48 -18.00 7.54
CA LEU A 406 -1.64 -17.51 6.80
C LEU A 406 -2.54 -18.69 6.38
N ASN A 407 -3.84 -18.43 6.27
CA ASN A 407 -4.77 -19.34 5.61
C ASN A 407 -4.75 -19.12 4.08
N ASP A 408 -5.44 -19.99 3.31
CA ASP A 408 -5.43 -19.95 1.84
C ASP A 408 -5.88 -18.61 1.27
N ILE A 409 -6.94 -18.00 1.84
CA ILE A 409 -7.47 -16.69 1.38
C ILE A 409 -6.47 -15.56 1.66
N GLU A 410 -5.84 -15.58 2.81
CA GLU A 410 -4.81 -14.60 3.17
C GLU A 410 -3.56 -14.76 2.31
N THR A 411 -3.20 -16.01 1.99
CA THR A 411 -2.09 -16.34 1.09
C THR A 411 -2.34 -15.83 -0.32
N GLU A 412 -3.52 -16.06 -0.90
CA GLU A 412 -3.91 -15.52 -2.21
C GLU A 412 -3.84 -13.99 -2.23
N LYS A 413 -4.36 -13.34 -1.18
CA LYS A 413 -4.26 -11.88 -1.04
C LYS A 413 -2.82 -11.40 -0.94
N LEU A 414 -1.95 -12.12 -0.23
CA LEU A 414 -0.53 -11.81 -0.13
C LEU A 414 0.15 -11.93 -1.50
N VAL A 415 -0.09 -13.01 -2.26
CA VAL A 415 0.42 -13.23 -3.62
C VAL A 415 0.06 -12.05 -4.53
N HIS A 416 -1.22 -11.68 -4.55
CA HIS A 416 -1.68 -10.53 -5.32
C HIS A 416 -0.97 -9.23 -4.89
N THR A 417 -0.81 -9.03 -3.57
CA THR A 417 -0.15 -7.83 -3.03
C THR A 417 1.32 -7.78 -3.41
N ILE A 418 2.05 -8.90 -3.36
CA ILE A 418 3.47 -8.98 -3.76
C ILE A 418 3.63 -8.64 -5.25
N ARG A 419 2.77 -9.19 -6.12
CA ARG A 419 2.79 -8.86 -7.56
C ARG A 419 2.45 -7.39 -7.82
N LYS A 420 1.48 -6.82 -7.10
CA LYS A 420 1.17 -5.39 -7.15
C LYS A 420 2.37 -4.53 -6.74
N ILE A 421 3.03 -4.88 -5.64
CA ILE A 421 4.23 -4.19 -5.17
C ILE A 421 5.35 -4.25 -6.22
N GLN A 422 5.66 -5.43 -6.75
CA GLN A 422 6.66 -5.60 -7.81
C GLN A 422 6.41 -4.64 -8.97
N LYS A 423 5.16 -4.58 -9.47
CA LYS A 423 4.77 -3.80 -10.63
C LYS A 423 4.74 -2.29 -10.34
N ASP A 424 4.04 -1.87 -9.29
CA ASP A 424 3.74 -0.46 -8.99
C ASP A 424 4.96 0.26 -8.42
N TYR A 425 5.76 -0.43 -7.60
CA TYR A 425 6.98 0.12 -7.00
C TYR A 425 8.24 -0.22 -7.79
N LYS A 426 8.13 -0.99 -8.89
CA LYS A 426 9.24 -1.38 -9.78
C LYS A 426 10.43 -1.95 -9.01
N CYS A 427 10.15 -2.80 -8.03
CA CYS A 427 11.16 -3.45 -7.21
C CYS A 427 11.29 -4.94 -7.58
N THR A 428 12.45 -5.49 -7.29
CA THR A 428 12.72 -6.93 -7.39
C THR A 428 12.31 -7.60 -6.10
N ILE A 429 11.71 -8.77 -6.18
CA ILE A 429 11.36 -9.57 -5.02
C ILE A 429 12.25 -10.81 -4.98
N PHE A 430 12.89 -11.05 -3.86
CA PHE A 430 13.62 -12.29 -3.60
C PHE A 430 12.91 -13.05 -2.49
N LEU A 431 12.30 -14.19 -2.84
CA LEU A 431 11.42 -14.96 -1.98
C LEU A 431 12.10 -16.25 -1.53
N VAL A 432 12.04 -16.57 -0.23
CA VAL A 432 12.23 -17.93 0.28
C VAL A 432 10.89 -18.43 0.77
N GLU A 433 10.49 -19.57 0.25
CA GLU A 433 9.27 -20.26 0.66
C GLU A 433 9.46 -21.77 0.58
N HIS A 434 8.67 -22.48 1.37
CA HIS A 434 8.58 -23.94 1.33
C HIS A 434 7.23 -24.41 0.76
N ASP A 435 6.25 -23.52 0.64
CA ASP A 435 5.00 -23.78 -0.06
C ASP A 435 5.23 -23.73 -1.57
N MET A 436 5.29 -24.91 -2.19
CA MET A 436 5.53 -25.05 -3.63
C MET A 436 4.39 -24.48 -4.46
N GLY A 437 3.15 -24.52 -3.96
CA GLY A 437 2.00 -23.94 -4.65
C GLY A 437 2.18 -22.43 -4.86
N LEU A 438 2.47 -21.72 -3.78
CA LEU A 438 2.74 -20.30 -3.80
C LEU A 438 3.96 -19.95 -4.68
N VAL A 439 5.07 -20.69 -4.53
CA VAL A 439 6.29 -20.43 -5.30
C VAL A 439 6.05 -20.59 -6.80
N MET A 440 5.34 -21.65 -7.22
CA MET A 440 5.03 -21.90 -8.64
C MET A 440 4.09 -20.85 -9.23
N GLU A 441 3.24 -20.25 -8.41
CA GLU A 441 2.31 -19.18 -8.83
C GLU A 441 2.99 -17.82 -8.97
N ILE A 442 3.90 -17.50 -8.00
CA ILE A 442 4.38 -16.12 -7.88
C ILE A 442 5.78 -15.92 -8.48
N CYS A 443 6.62 -16.92 -8.63
CA CYS A 443 7.99 -16.73 -9.10
C CYS A 443 8.08 -16.68 -10.63
N ASP A 444 8.97 -15.82 -11.13
CA ASP A 444 9.35 -15.78 -12.55
C ASP A 444 10.53 -16.73 -12.79
N THR A 445 11.48 -16.76 -11.85
CA THR A 445 12.66 -17.64 -11.84
C THR A 445 12.79 -18.29 -10.47
N ILE A 446 13.16 -19.56 -10.43
CA ILE A 446 13.36 -20.33 -9.20
C ILE A 446 14.76 -20.95 -9.21
N CYS A 447 15.50 -20.79 -8.11
CA CYS A 447 16.74 -21.51 -7.84
C CYS A 447 16.49 -22.56 -6.74
N ALA A 448 16.65 -23.82 -7.07
CA ALA A 448 16.56 -24.92 -6.11
C ALA A 448 17.94 -25.26 -5.55
N ILE A 449 18.06 -25.35 -4.22
CA ILE A 449 19.29 -25.72 -3.52
C ILE A 449 19.08 -26.91 -2.59
N SER A 450 20.12 -27.69 -2.40
CA SER A 450 20.18 -28.75 -1.40
C SER A 450 21.60 -28.89 -0.85
N PHE A 451 21.73 -29.07 0.47
CA PHE A 451 23.04 -29.14 1.15
C PHE A 451 24.01 -28.02 0.75
N GLY A 452 23.49 -26.77 0.63
CA GLY A 452 24.27 -25.61 0.28
C GLY A 452 24.63 -25.46 -1.20
N LYS A 453 24.26 -26.40 -2.07
CA LYS A 453 24.59 -26.45 -3.50
C LYS A 453 23.37 -26.18 -4.37
N LYS A 454 23.61 -25.57 -5.52
CA LYS A 454 22.58 -25.40 -6.55
C LYS A 454 22.24 -26.72 -7.22
N LEU A 455 20.96 -27.11 -7.20
CA LEU A 455 20.44 -28.25 -7.96
C LEU A 455 20.03 -27.85 -9.37
N ALA A 456 19.20 -26.80 -9.45
CA ALA A 456 18.67 -26.28 -10.72
C ALA A 456 18.30 -24.81 -10.58
N ILE A 457 18.22 -24.14 -11.72
CA ILE A 457 17.65 -22.79 -11.84
C ILE A 457 16.86 -22.72 -13.14
N GLY A 458 15.68 -22.11 -13.12
CA GLY A 458 14.82 -22.00 -14.30
C GLY A 458 13.44 -21.48 -13.95
N THR A 459 12.53 -21.54 -14.91
CA THR A 459 11.12 -21.21 -14.74
C THR A 459 10.42 -22.20 -13.80
N PRO A 460 9.26 -21.84 -13.21
CA PRO A 460 8.49 -22.74 -12.37
C PRO A 460 8.24 -24.12 -13.02
N LYS A 461 7.90 -24.14 -14.32
CA LYS A 461 7.65 -25.39 -15.07
C LYS A 461 8.90 -26.27 -15.20
N GLU A 462 10.05 -25.67 -15.48
CA GLU A 462 11.33 -26.37 -15.57
C GLU A 462 11.74 -26.96 -14.22
N ILE A 463 11.57 -26.21 -13.13
CA ILE A 463 11.89 -26.66 -11.79
C ILE A 463 10.95 -27.78 -11.34
N GLN A 464 9.65 -27.67 -11.62
CA GLN A 464 8.67 -28.71 -11.28
C GLN A 464 8.96 -30.05 -11.97
N SER A 465 9.46 -30.01 -13.21
CA SER A 465 9.79 -31.21 -13.97
C SER A 465 11.22 -31.75 -13.75
N ASN A 466 12.02 -31.04 -12.95
CA ASN A 466 13.41 -31.42 -12.72
C ASN A 466 13.53 -32.59 -11.73
N LYS A 467 14.07 -33.72 -12.18
CA LYS A 467 14.20 -34.94 -11.36
C LYS A 467 15.05 -34.74 -10.10
N LEU A 468 16.16 -34.01 -10.18
CA LEU A 468 17.02 -33.74 -9.02
C LEU A 468 16.28 -32.93 -7.95
N VAL A 469 15.43 -31.99 -8.37
CA VAL A 469 14.61 -31.20 -7.44
C VAL A 469 13.55 -32.10 -6.80
N GLN A 470 12.85 -32.92 -7.61
CA GLN A 470 11.84 -33.85 -7.10
C GLN A 470 12.46 -34.86 -6.08
N GLU A 471 13.60 -35.42 -6.39
CA GLU A 471 14.32 -36.36 -5.49
C GLU A 471 14.75 -35.69 -4.19
N ALA A 472 15.19 -34.42 -4.23
CA ALA A 472 15.59 -33.66 -3.06
C ALA A 472 14.42 -33.39 -2.08
N TYR A 473 13.20 -33.26 -2.62
CA TYR A 473 11.98 -33.08 -1.82
C TYR A 473 11.31 -34.39 -1.39
N LEU A 474 11.45 -35.47 -2.18
CA LEU A 474 10.87 -36.76 -1.90
C LEU A 474 11.81 -37.68 -1.06
N GLY A 475 13.13 -37.43 -1.11
CA GLY A 475 14.15 -38.21 -0.40
C GLY A 475 14.52 -37.67 0.96
N GLY A 476 13.77 -36.73 1.52
CA GLY A 476 14.02 -36.08 2.82
C GLY A 476 13.20 -36.63 4.00
N GLU A 477 12.77 -37.91 3.93
CA GLU A 477 12.23 -38.64 5.09
C GLU A 477 13.31 -39.46 5.81
#